data_bee60d9576dbfb321712c403a6d16a1c
#
_entry.id   bee60d9576dbfb321712c403a6d16a1c
#
_cell.length_a   1.000
_cell.length_b   1.000
_cell.length_c   1.000
_cell.angle_alpha   90.00
_cell.angle_beta   90.00
_cell.angle_gamma   90.00
#
_symmetry.space_group_name_H-M   'P 1'
#
loop_
_entity.id
_entity.type
_entity.pdbx_description
1 polymer ?
#
loop_
_entity_poly.entity_id
_entity_poly.type
_entity_poly.pdbx_seq_one_letter_code
_entity_poly.pdbx_strand_id
1 'polypeptide(L)'
;DFQRIGLGDAIKLEYGEREGLSLEEIEKHKPLYRQDLIDLGNFRRSQDSDYWIKKVIALEGNIIVPDVRMKRELEFFKEAGAFKIRVECDRDNRAKRGVLKSENDRTETELDDVKDWDYVIENNSTYENLQTATKLLADNIKDWFRA
;
A
#
# COMPACT_ATOMS: atom_id res chain seq x y z
N ASP A 1 5.52 17.36 -1.84
CA ASP A 1 4.90 16.30 -2.67
C ASP A 1 5.11 14.95 -2.04
N PHE A 2 4.15 14.02 -2.26
CA PHE A 2 4.24 12.64 -1.78
C PHE A 2 4.60 11.70 -2.93
N GLN A 3 5.46 10.75 -2.64
CA GLN A 3 5.82 9.66 -3.54
C GLN A 3 5.03 8.40 -3.17
N ARG A 4 4.41 7.76 -4.17
CA ARG A 4 3.70 6.50 -3.98
C ARG A 4 4.69 5.34 -4.09
N ILE A 5 4.87 4.58 -3.01
CA ILE A 5 5.71 3.38 -2.97
C ILE A 5 4.95 2.28 -2.24
N GLY A 6 4.56 1.24 -2.94
CA GLY A 6 3.97 0.04 -2.33
C GLY A 6 5.02 -0.94 -1.82
N LEU A 7 4.63 -1.86 -0.96
CA LEU A 7 5.50 -2.94 -0.48
C LEU A 7 5.96 -3.83 -1.66
N GLY A 8 5.07 -4.08 -2.62
CA GLY A 8 5.41 -4.77 -3.87
C GLY A 8 6.39 -3.99 -4.74
N ASP A 9 6.32 -2.66 -4.73
CA ASP A 9 7.25 -1.80 -5.47
C ASP A 9 8.68 -1.89 -4.91
N ALA A 10 8.84 -2.08 -3.61
CA ALA A 10 10.15 -2.27 -2.98
C ALA A 10 10.88 -3.49 -3.54
N ILE A 11 10.16 -4.58 -3.81
CA ILE A 11 10.71 -5.79 -4.45
C ILE A 11 11.20 -5.47 -5.87
N LYS A 12 10.39 -4.75 -6.64
CA LYS A 12 10.73 -4.35 -8.01
C LYS A 12 11.92 -3.41 -8.06
N LEU A 13 12.02 -2.48 -7.13
CA LEU A 13 13.16 -1.55 -7.03
C LEU A 13 14.46 -2.32 -6.77
N GLU A 14 14.48 -3.25 -5.82
CA GLU A 14 15.68 -4.06 -5.54
C GLU A 14 16.04 -4.98 -6.71
N TYR A 15 15.05 -5.62 -7.32
CA TYR A 15 15.24 -6.44 -8.52
C TYR A 15 15.81 -5.62 -9.67
N GLY A 16 15.24 -4.43 -9.90
CA GLY A 16 15.68 -3.50 -10.94
C GLY A 16 17.12 -3.03 -10.74
N GLU A 17 17.51 -2.69 -9.53
CA GLU A 17 18.90 -2.33 -9.19
C GLU A 17 19.86 -3.48 -9.52
N ARG A 18 19.49 -4.72 -9.19
CA ARG A 18 20.31 -5.89 -9.46
C ARG A 18 20.45 -6.22 -10.94
N GLU A 19 19.36 -6.10 -11.70
CA GLU A 19 19.29 -6.50 -13.11
C GLU A 19 19.49 -5.35 -14.10
N GLY A 20 19.64 -4.10 -13.62
CA GLY A 20 19.77 -2.94 -14.47
C GLY A 20 18.49 -2.53 -15.18
N LEU A 21 17.34 -2.71 -14.54
CA LEU A 21 16.00 -2.43 -15.08
C LEU A 21 15.34 -1.29 -14.31
N SER A 22 14.60 -0.42 -15.01
CA SER A 22 13.75 0.58 -14.37
C SER A 22 12.42 -0.04 -13.86
N LEU A 23 11.77 0.63 -12.91
CA LEU A 23 10.44 0.23 -12.42
C LEU A 23 9.43 0.19 -13.58
N GLU A 24 9.48 1.14 -14.50
CA GLU A 24 8.63 1.20 -15.68
C GLU A 24 8.82 -0.02 -16.60
N GLU A 25 10.06 -0.42 -16.85
CA GLU A 25 10.37 -1.61 -17.65
C GLU A 25 9.84 -2.88 -17.01
N ILE A 26 9.99 -3.02 -15.69
CA ILE A 26 9.46 -4.16 -14.94
C ILE A 26 7.93 -4.20 -15.00
N GLU A 27 7.25 -3.08 -14.81
CA GLU A 27 5.79 -2.99 -14.91
C GLU A 27 5.28 -3.30 -16.31
N LYS A 28 5.93 -2.76 -17.33
CA LYS A 28 5.57 -2.99 -18.74
C LYS A 28 5.66 -4.47 -19.14
N HIS A 29 6.64 -5.18 -18.60
CA HIS A 29 6.92 -6.59 -18.89
C HIS A 29 6.70 -7.50 -17.68
N LYS A 30 5.79 -7.13 -16.79
CA LYS A 30 5.52 -7.83 -15.52
C LYS A 30 5.36 -9.36 -15.63
N PRO A 31 4.65 -9.91 -16.63
CA PRO A 31 4.55 -11.37 -16.78
C PRO A 31 5.91 -12.07 -16.94
N LEU A 32 6.87 -11.40 -17.59
CA LEU A 32 8.22 -11.95 -17.79
C LEU A 32 9.01 -12.06 -16.48
N TYR A 33 8.87 -11.07 -15.59
CA TYR A 33 9.64 -10.98 -14.35
C TYR A 33 8.90 -11.53 -13.13
N ARG A 34 7.65 -11.93 -13.27
CA ARG A 34 6.77 -12.29 -12.15
C ARG A 34 7.38 -13.35 -11.23
N GLN A 35 7.95 -14.42 -11.78
CA GLN A 35 8.52 -15.50 -10.98
C GLN A 35 9.75 -15.02 -10.22
N ASP A 36 10.64 -14.30 -10.87
CA ASP A 36 11.83 -13.73 -10.24
C ASP A 36 11.50 -12.79 -9.08
N LEU A 37 10.45 -11.97 -9.25
CA LEU A 37 9.98 -11.07 -8.19
C LEU A 37 9.40 -11.84 -7.00
N ILE A 38 8.64 -12.90 -7.25
CA ILE A 38 8.11 -13.79 -6.20
C ILE A 38 9.27 -14.46 -5.44
N ASP A 39 10.24 -14.98 -6.15
CA ASP A 39 11.39 -15.67 -5.59
C ASP A 39 12.25 -14.73 -4.74
N LEU A 40 12.53 -13.53 -5.23
CA LEU A 40 13.25 -12.49 -4.47
C LEU A 40 12.46 -12.07 -3.21
N GLY A 41 11.16 -11.84 -3.36
CA GLY A 41 10.29 -11.47 -2.24
C GLY A 41 10.32 -12.53 -1.13
N ASN A 42 10.19 -13.79 -1.48
CA ASN A 42 10.21 -14.93 -0.56
C ASN A 42 11.60 -15.15 0.05
N PHE A 43 12.65 -15.03 -0.74
CA PHE A 43 14.03 -15.19 -0.27
C PHE A 43 14.34 -14.18 0.85
N ARG A 44 14.05 -12.91 0.63
CA ARG A 44 14.28 -11.87 1.65
C ARG A 44 13.42 -12.08 2.90
N ARG A 45 12.15 -12.46 2.74
CA ARG A 45 11.25 -12.76 3.87
C ARG A 45 11.69 -13.99 4.67
N SER A 46 12.34 -14.96 4.05
CA SER A 46 12.89 -16.13 4.77
C SER A 46 14.04 -15.76 5.69
N GLN A 47 14.76 -14.70 5.38
CA GLN A 47 15.85 -14.16 6.20
C GLN A 47 15.36 -13.16 7.26
N ASP A 48 14.43 -12.30 6.89
CA ASP A 48 13.78 -11.32 7.75
C ASP A 48 12.35 -11.09 7.25
N SER A 49 11.35 -11.52 8.02
CA SER A 49 9.94 -11.38 7.66
C SER A 49 9.50 -9.93 7.41
N ASP A 50 10.20 -8.96 7.98
CA ASP A 50 9.90 -7.54 7.90
C ASP A 50 10.81 -6.78 6.92
N TYR A 51 11.62 -7.50 6.15
CA TYR A 51 12.62 -6.91 5.24
C TYR A 51 12.04 -5.80 4.35
N TRP A 52 10.93 -6.07 3.67
CA TRP A 52 10.32 -5.11 2.73
C TRP A 52 9.70 -3.91 3.43
N ILE A 53 9.11 -4.11 4.61
CA ILE A 53 8.56 -3.02 5.41
C ILE A 53 9.69 -2.08 5.86
N LYS A 54 10.76 -2.63 6.40
CA LYS A 54 11.95 -1.88 6.81
C LYS A 54 12.57 -1.11 5.64
N LYS A 55 12.60 -1.70 4.47
CA LYS A 55 13.13 -1.08 3.27
C LYS A 55 12.32 0.14 2.85
N VAL A 56 11.00 0.08 2.91
CA VAL A 56 10.11 1.21 2.61
C VAL A 56 10.25 2.30 3.67
N ILE A 57 10.29 1.95 4.95
CA ILE A 57 10.44 2.92 6.05
C ILE A 57 11.79 3.68 5.97
N ALA A 58 12.83 3.04 5.47
CA ALA A 58 14.15 3.65 5.32
C ALA A 58 14.26 4.61 4.13
N LEU A 59 13.25 4.69 3.25
CA LEU A 59 13.25 5.64 2.13
C LEU A 59 13.08 7.07 2.63
N GLU A 60 13.77 7.99 2.00
CA GLU A 60 13.67 9.42 2.31
C GLU A 60 12.46 10.06 1.62
N GLY A 61 11.95 11.14 2.23
CA GLY A 61 10.86 11.95 1.70
C GLY A 61 9.48 11.57 2.23
N ASN A 62 8.47 12.19 1.68
CA ASN A 62 7.08 11.93 2.02
C ASN A 62 6.52 10.77 1.18
N ILE A 63 6.18 9.68 1.83
CA ILE A 63 5.79 8.44 1.14
C ILE A 63 4.35 8.07 1.45
N ILE A 64 3.61 7.63 0.44
CA ILE A 64 2.30 6.97 0.57
C ILE A 64 2.48 5.49 0.24
N VAL A 65 2.11 4.64 1.18
CA VAL A 65 2.12 3.17 1.02
C VAL A 65 0.68 2.69 0.85
N PRO A 66 0.26 2.32 -0.37
CA PRO A 66 -1.14 2.06 -0.69
C PRO A 66 -1.58 0.60 -0.48
N ASP A 67 -0.67 -0.30 -0.19
CA ASP A 67 -0.90 -1.74 -0.19
C ASP A 67 -0.63 -2.43 1.15
N VAL A 68 -0.85 -1.71 2.25
CA VAL A 68 -0.79 -2.27 3.61
C VAL A 68 -2.01 -3.18 3.81
N ARG A 69 -1.77 -4.46 4.09
CA ARG A 69 -2.82 -5.49 4.17
C ARG A 69 -2.82 -6.29 5.47
N MET A 70 -1.71 -6.26 6.22
CA MET A 70 -1.51 -7.10 7.39
C MET A 70 -1.34 -6.23 8.65
N LYS A 71 -1.84 -6.73 9.79
CA LYS A 71 -1.70 -6.03 11.09
C LYS A 71 -0.24 -5.76 11.45
N ARG A 72 0.66 -6.70 11.14
CA ARG A 72 2.09 -6.53 11.38
C ARG A 72 2.68 -5.36 10.58
N GLU A 73 2.30 -5.24 9.31
CA GLU A 73 2.73 -4.12 8.46
C GLU A 73 2.21 -2.79 9.03
N LEU A 74 0.92 -2.75 9.37
CA LEU A 74 0.29 -1.57 9.94
C LEU A 74 0.97 -1.12 11.23
N GLU A 75 1.33 -2.05 12.11
CA GLU A 75 2.00 -1.75 13.38
C GLU A 75 3.41 -1.16 13.15
N PHE A 76 4.18 -1.71 12.21
CA PHE A 76 5.48 -1.15 11.84
C PHE A 76 5.37 0.29 11.35
N PHE A 77 4.41 0.57 10.47
CA PHE A 77 4.21 1.94 9.97
C PHE A 77 3.70 2.87 11.06
N LYS A 78 2.85 2.40 11.95
CA LYS A 78 2.38 3.15 13.12
C LYS A 78 3.55 3.53 14.05
N GLU A 79 4.44 2.59 14.38
CA GLU A 79 5.64 2.85 15.18
C GLU A 79 6.59 3.84 14.50
N ALA A 80 6.64 3.85 13.16
CA ALA A 80 7.39 4.82 12.37
C ALA A 80 6.71 6.20 12.28
N GLY A 81 5.55 6.40 12.94
CA GLY A 81 4.84 7.68 12.95
C GLY A 81 3.96 7.94 11.72
N ALA A 82 3.57 6.89 10.99
CA ALA A 82 2.72 7.04 9.82
C ALA A 82 1.29 7.45 10.17
N PHE A 83 0.72 8.30 9.33
CA PHE A 83 -0.72 8.63 9.36
C PHE A 83 -1.52 7.53 8.65
N LYS A 84 -2.45 6.91 9.37
CA LYS A 84 -3.18 5.73 8.91
C LYS A 84 -4.53 6.11 8.33
N ILE A 85 -4.73 5.80 7.05
CA ILE A 85 -5.96 6.09 6.32
C ILE A 85 -6.63 4.77 5.93
N ARG A 86 -7.91 4.63 6.25
CA ARG A 86 -8.76 3.56 5.77
C ARG A 86 -9.66 4.08 4.64
N VAL A 87 -9.70 3.37 3.52
CA VAL A 87 -10.69 3.60 2.46
C VAL A 87 -11.72 2.49 2.56
N GLU A 88 -12.97 2.84 2.87
CA GLU A 88 -14.08 1.90 3.04
C GLU A 88 -15.06 1.99 1.89
N CYS A 89 -15.53 0.83 1.44
CA CYS A 89 -16.58 0.70 0.45
C CYS A 89 -17.42 -0.52 0.78
N ASP A 90 -18.74 -0.37 0.79
CA ASP A 90 -19.66 -1.48 1.02
C ASP A 90 -19.47 -2.58 -0.02
N ARG A 91 -19.62 -3.84 0.40
CA ARG A 91 -19.43 -4.99 -0.46
C ARG A 91 -20.28 -4.93 -1.73
N ASP A 92 -21.54 -4.51 -1.63
CA ASP A 92 -22.44 -4.41 -2.79
C ASP A 92 -21.96 -3.37 -3.80
N ASN A 93 -21.44 -2.23 -3.33
CA ASN A 93 -20.86 -1.22 -4.19
C ASN A 93 -19.56 -1.71 -4.87
N ARG A 94 -18.72 -2.45 -4.13
CA ARG A 94 -17.52 -3.08 -4.73
C ARG A 94 -17.89 -4.10 -5.79
N ALA A 95 -18.89 -4.93 -5.54
CA ALA A 95 -19.38 -5.94 -6.49
C ALA A 95 -19.93 -5.32 -7.78
N LYS A 96 -20.56 -4.15 -7.71
CA LYS A 96 -21.03 -3.39 -8.88
C LYS A 96 -19.88 -2.81 -9.72
N ARG A 97 -18.73 -2.55 -9.10
CA ARG A 97 -17.55 -1.92 -9.75
C ARG A 97 -16.61 -2.93 -10.38
N GLY A 98 -16.65 -4.18 -9.97
CA GLY A 98 -15.76 -5.22 -10.49
C GLY A 98 -15.97 -6.57 -9.84
N VAL A 99 -15.25 -7.56 -10.34
CA VAL A 99 -15.30 -8.92 -9.81
C VAL A 99 -14.55 -9.00 -8.49
N LEU A 100 -15.23 -9.45 -7.42
CA LEU A 100 -14.61 -9.71 -6.13
C LEU A 100 -13.93 -11.08 -6.17
N LYS A 101 -12.64 -11.11 -5.85
CA LYS A 101 -11.82 -12.34 -5.82
C LYS A 101 -11.24 -12.52 -4.42
N SER A 102 -11.16 -13.79 -4.00
CA SER A 102 -10.48 -14.17 -2.74
C SER A 102 -10.96 -13.38 -1.51
N GLU A 103 -12.26 -13.09 -1.43
CA GLU A 103 -12.86 -12.22 -0.39
C GLU A 103 -12.56 -12.68 1.04
N ASN A 104 -12.34 -13.99 1.25
CA ASN A 104 -12.03 -14.58 2.56
C ASN A 104 -10.52 -14.77 2.77
N ASP A 105 -9.69 -14.37 1.82
CA ASP A 105 -8.25 -14.42 1.97
C ASP A 105 -7.80 -13.47 3.09
N ARG A 106 -6.78 -13.87 3.83
CA ARG A 106 -6.23 -13.07 4.92
C ARG A 106 -5.78 -11.67 4.47
N THR A 107 -5.24 -11.56 3.28
CA THR A 107 -4.80 -10.27 2.71
C THR A 107 -5.96 -9.31 2.42
N GLU A 108 -7.19 -9.81 2.35
CA GLU A 108 -8.40 -9.01 2.13
C GLU A 108 -9.15 -8.68 3.43
N THR A 109 -8.94 -9.43 4.51
CA THR A 109 -9.78 -9.38 5.70
C THR A 109 -9.07 -9.04 7.00
N GLU A 110 -7.75 -9.20 7.09
CA GLU A 110 -7.03 -9.09 8.36
C GLU A 110 -7.17 -7.72 9.05
N LEU A 111 -7.34 -6.65 8.28
CA LEU A 111 -7.50 -5.30 8.82
C LEU A 111 -8.96 -4.89 9.10
N ASP A 112 -9.93 -5.76 8.86
CA ASP A 112 -11.35 -5.40 8.98
C ASP A 112 -11.78 -5.08 10.41
N ASP A 113 -11.14 -5.66 11.41
CA ASP A 113 -11.42 -5.42 12.84
C ASP A 113 -10.60 -4.28 13.46
N VAL A 114 -9.70 -3.67 12.71
CA VAL A 114 -8.93 -2.50 13.16
C VAL A 114 -9.82 -1.27 13.22
N LYS A 115 -9.79 -0.53 14.34
CA LYS A 115 -10.63 0.65 14.59
C LYS A 115 -9.87 1.94 14.78
N ASP A 116 -8.58 1.91 15.07
CA ASP A 116 -7.75 3.07 15.39
C ASP A 116 -7.14 3.76 14.16
N TRP A 117 -7.94 3.99 13.13
CA TRP A 117 -7.55 4.76 11.96
C TRP A 117 -7.50 6.25 12.28
N ASP A 118 -6.49 6.94 11.75
CA ASP A 118 -6.40 8.40 11.89
C ASP A 118 -7.43 9.11 11.01
N TYR A 119 -7.79 8.49 9.89
CA TYR A 119 -8.85 8.97 8.99
C TYR A 119 -9.52 7.82 8.24
N VAL A 120 -10.82 7.96 7.97
CA VAL A 120 -11.60 7.02 7.16
C VAL A 120 -12.23 7.78 5.99
N ILE A 121 -11.98 7.29 4.77
CA ILE A 121 -12.63 7.79 3.55
C ILE A 121 -13.71 6.78 3.17
N GLU A 122 -14.97 7.23 3.09
CA GLU A 122 -16.05 6.41 2.53
C GLU A 122 -16.11 6.55 1.01
N ASN A 123 -15.98 5.40 0.33
CA ASN A 123 -15.97 5.32 -1.13
C ASN A 123 -17.24 4.60 -1.65
N ASN A 124 -18.42 5.05 -1.22
CA ASN A 124 -19.72 4.47 -1.57
C ASN A 124 -20.49 5.27 -2.62
N SER A 125 -19.93 6.34 -3.14
CA SER A 125 -20.59 7.27 -4.06
C SER A 125 -19.84 7.37 -5.39
N THR A 126 -19.81 8.55 -6.01
CA THR A 126 -19.19 8.81 -7.30
C THR A 126 -17.68 9.00 -7.18
N TYR A 127 -16.99 8.89 -8.33
CA TYR A 127 -15.56 9.17 -8.40
C TYR A 127 -15.24 10.62 -8.04
N GLU A 128 -16.08 11.56 -8.47
CA GLU A 128 -15.96 13.00 -8.12
C GLU A 128 -16.03 13.21 -6.59
N ASN A 129 -16.95 12.53 -5.92
CA ASN A 129 -17.07 12.60 -4.47
C ASN A 129 -15.83 12.02 -3.76
N LEU A 130 -15.27 10.94 -4.27
CA LEU A 130 -14.01 10.36 -3.78
C LEU A 130 -12.85 11.36 -3.95
N GLN A 131 -12.73 11.99 -5.12
CA GLN A 131 -11.70 13.01 -5.38
C GLN A 131 -11.84 14.20 -4.43
N THR A 132 -13.06 14.67 -4.18
CA THR A 132 -13.34 15.78 -3.26
C THR A 132 -12.93 15.41 -1.83
N ALA A 133 -13.31 14.22 -1.36
CA ALA A 133 -12.94 13.73 -0.03
C ALA A 133 -11.42 13.59 0.12
N THR A 134 -10.75 13.07 -0.89
CA THR A 134 -9.29 12.91 -0.90
C THR A 134 -8.56 14.24 -0.89
N LYS A 135 -9.06 15.23 -1.65
CA LYS A 135 -8.50 16.59 -1.66
C LYS A 135 -8.64 17.26 -0.30
N LEU A 136 -9.80 17.14 0.33
CA LEU A 136 -10.05 17.69 1.67
C LEU A 136 -9.10 17.07 2.70
N LEU A 137 -8.89 15.76 2.63
CA LEU A 137 -7.92 15.08 3.48
C LEU A 137 -6.49 15.57 3.22
N ALA A 138 -6.09 15.70 1.94
CA ALA A 138 -4.76 16.17 1.58
C ALA A 138 -4.47 17.60 2.08
N ASP A 139 -5.48 18.46 2.12
CA ASP A 139 -5.35 19.81 2.67
C ASP A 139 -5.19 19.79 4.20
N ASN A 140 -5.91 18.89 4.88
CA ASN A 140 -5.87 18.77 6.35
C ASN A 140 -4.64 18.01 6.86
N ILE A 141 -4.15 17.03 6.12
CA ILE A 141 -3.01 16.20 6.54
C ILE A 141 -1.70 17.01 6.65
N LYS A 142 -1.61 18.12 5.93
CA LYS A 142 -0.46 19.02 6.03
C LYS A 142 -0.30 19.57 7.44
N ASP A 143 -1.41 19.82 8.14
CA ASP A 143 -1.40 20.32 9.51
C ASP A 143 -0.96 19.25 10.52
N TRP A 144 -1.28 17.99 10.25
CA TRP A 144 -0.79 16.86 11.05
C TRP A 144 0.74 16.78 11.07
N PHE A 145 1.39 16.91 9.91
CA PHE A 145 2.85 16.80 9.80
C PHE A 145 3.60 18.09 10.21
N ARG A 146 2.90 19.19 10.41
CA ARG A 146 3.47 20.45 10.91
C ARG A 146 3.43 20.57 12.43
N ALA A 147 2.59 19.79 13.05
CA ALA A 147 2.47 19.73 14.50
C ALA A 147 3.59 18.85 15.11
#